data_426da6b837e74197cbc2a641ef558462
#
_entry.id   426da6b837e74197cbc2a641ef558462
#
_cell.length_a   1.000
_cell.length_b   1.000
_cell.length_c   1.000
_cell.angle_alpha   90.00
_cell.angle_beta   90.00
_cell.angle_gamma   90.00
#
_symmetry.space_group_name_H-M   'P 1'
#
loop_
_entity.id
_entity.type
_entity.pdbx_description
1 polymer ?
#
loop_
_entity_poly.entity_id
_entity_poly.type
_entity_poly.pdbx_seq_one_letter_code
_entity_poly.pdbx_strand_id
1 'polypeptide(L)'
;MGSSSPSATPYMSGEIRSGKRSQISPTSYDFSFKILVIGDSGVGKSSLLLSFISTSQDPLQDVSPTIGVDFKMKMLTIEGKRLKLTIWDTAGQERFGTLTSSYYRGAHGIILVYDVTRRETFTNLSEIWAREVELYSTNPDCVKILVGNKVDRDVERAVTVEEGMALAKKHDCLFYECSARTRANVQQCFKDLSLKILDKPGLLEQGSVLVKRQILKEKQLSMKKRSDNCCS
;
A
#
# COMPACT_ATOMS: atom_id res chain seq x y z
N MET A 1 42.41 75.13 -0.20
CA MET A 1 43.40 74.83 -1.18
C MET A 1 43.89 73.41 -0.92
N GLY A 2 43.81 72.52 -1.72
CA GLY A 2 44.37 71.14 -1.56
C GLY A 2 43.47 70.16 -0.81
N SER A 3 42.48 69.63 -1.48
CA SER A 3 41.68 68.50 -1.03
C SER A 3 42.36 67.21 -1.51
N SER A 4 42.76 66.37 -0.59
CA SER A 4 43.27 64.99 -0.87
C SER A 4 42.21 63.99 -0.47
N SER A 5 41.70 63.26 -1.49
CA SER A 5 40.77 62.13 -1.35
C SER A 5 41.53 60.88 -0.93
N PRO A 6 40.99 60.02 -0.04
CA PRO A 6 41.56 58.72 0.26
C PRO A 6 41.09 57.64 -0.74
N SER A 7 41.96 56.80 -1.13
CA SER A 7 41.85 55.67 -2.03
C SER A 7 40.94 54.55 -1.45
N ALA A 8 40.00 54.07 -2.27
CA ALA A 8 39.15 52.92 -1.96
C ALA A 8 39.89 51.62 -2.27
N THR A 9 39.95 50.72 -1.28
CA THR A 9 40.36 49.32 -1.42
C THR A 9 39.18 48.48 -1.96
N PRO A 10 39.44 47.50 -2.86
CA PRO A 10 38.37 46.67 -3.40
C PRO A 10 37.93 45.58 -2.40
N TYR A 11 36.66 45.54 -2.15
CA TYR A 11 35.98 44.48 -1.41
C TYR A 11 35.95 43.22 -2.25
N MET A 12 36.57 42.12 -1.76
CA MET A 12 36.41 40.78 -2.35
C MET A 12 35.03 40.23 -2.00
N SER A 13 34.18 40.18 -3.00
CA SER A 13 32.86 39.48 -2.92
C SER A 13 33.10 37.97 -2.93
N GLY A 14 32.95 37.35 -1.77
CA GLY A 14 32.91 35.90 -1.64
C GLY A 14 31.63 35.37 -2.32
N GLU A 15 31.78 34.58 -3.36
CA GLU A 15 30.69 33.82 -3.97
C GLU A 15 30.17 32.79 -2.96
N ILE A 16 29.00 33.05 -2.42
CA ILE A 16 28.20 32.06 -1.71
C ILE A 16 27.74 31.04 -2.74
N ARG A 17 28.39 29.88 -2.81
CA ARG A 17 27.93 28.72 -3.57
C ARG A 17 26.55 28.33 -3.05
N SER A 18 25.52 28.74 -3.76
CA SER A 18 24.15 28.31 -3.58
C SER A 18 24.09 26.79 -3.79
N GLY A 19 23.98 26.06 -2.69
CA GLY A 19 23.73 24.62 -2.74
C GLY A 19 22.45 24.36 -3.54
N LYS A 20 22.56 23.62 -4.65
CA LYS A 20 21.42 23.16 -5.43
C LYS A 20 20.48 22.36 -4.50
N ARG A 21 19.45 23.03 -3.99
CA ARG A 21 18.30 22.37 -3.40
C ARG A 21 17.71 21.52 -4.52
N SER A 22 17.93 20.21 -4.48
CA SER A 22 17.29 19.28 -5.40
C SER A 22 15.78 19.49 -5.30
N GLN A 23 15.18 20.03 -6.36
CA GLN A 23 13.72 20.11 -6.46
C GLN A 23 13.20 18.69 -6.49
N ILE A 24 12.68 18.24 -5.33
CA ILE A 24 12.02 16.95 -5.18
C ILE A 24 10.71 17.11 -5.95
N SER A 25 10.56 16.40 -7.07
CA SER A 25 9.31 16.40 -7.82
C SER A 25 8.16 15.94 -6.91
N PRO A 26 6.97 16.54 -6.99
CA PRO A 26 5.84 16.18 -6.14
C PRO A 26 5.39 14.71 -6.25
N THR A 27 5.87 14.00 -7.25
CA THR A 27 5.60 12.57 -7.52
C THR A 27 6.67 11.61 -7.01
N SER A 28 7.73 12.10 -6.33
CA SER A 28 8.79 11.20 -5.83
C SER A 28 8.35 10.49 -4.55
N TYR A 29 8.59 9.19 -4.49
CA TYR A 29 8.34 8.33 -3.32
C TYR A 29 9.59 7.50 -3.01
N ASP A 30 9.72 7.12 -1.75
CA ASP A 30 10.87 6.36 -1.25
C ASP A 30 10.62 4.85 -1.38
N PHE A 31 9.36 4.43 -1.16
CA PHE A 31 8.94 3.03 -1.23
C PHE A 31 7.65 2.87 -2.04
N SER A 32 7.51 1.71 -2.68
CA SER A 32 6.29 1.32 -3.40
C SER A 32 5.85 -0.06 -2.94
N PHE A 33 4.65 -0.14 -2.36
CA PHE A 33 4.08 -1.38 -1.86
C PHE A 33 2.85 -1.79 -2.64
N LYS A 34 2.74 -3.08 -2.91
CA LYS A 34 1.56 -3.71 -3.49
C LYS A 34 0.70 -4.26 -2.36
N ILE A 35 -0.55 -3.81 -2.30
CA ILE A 35 -1.56 -4.27 -1.35
C ILE A 35 -2.67 -4.97 -2.13
N LEU A 36 -3.05 -6.16 -1.70
CA LEU A 36 -4.16 -6.93 -2.27
C LEU A 36 -5.34 -6.89 -1.30
N VAL A 37 -6.56 -6.66 -1.80
CA VAL A 37 -7.80 -6.70 -1.00
C VAL A 37 -8.67 -7.83 -1.52
N ILE A 38 -8.98 -8.80 -0.66
CA ILE A 38 -9.72 -10.03 -0.99
C ILE A 38 -10.85 -10.30 -0.01
N GLY A 39 -11.77 -11.15 -0.40
CA GLY A 39 -12.97 -11.51 0.35
C GLY A 39 -14.19 -11.59 -0.57
N ASP A 40 -15.30 -12.09 -0.06
CA ASP A 40 -16.52 -12.35 -0.82
C ASP A 40 -17.10 -11.11 -1.52
N SER A 41 -18.01 -11.35 -2.44
CA SER A 41 -18.78 -10.28 -3.09
C SER A 41 -19.66 -9.55 -2.08
N GLY A 42 -19.71 -8.22 -2.22
CA GLY A 42 -20.57 -7.37 -1.39
C GLY A 42 -20.13 -7.18 0.06
N VAL A 43 -18.93 -7.68 0.50
CA VAL A 43 -18.38 -7.38 1.83
C VAL A 43 -17.90 -5.93 1.96
N GLY A 44 -17.76 -5.21 0.84
CA GLY A 44 -17.40 -3.79 0.80
C GLY A 44 -15.92 -3.50 0.58
N LYS A 45 -15.19 -4.37 -0.13
CA LYS A 45 -13.77 -4.15 -0.50
C LYS A 45 -13.55 -2.82 -1.21
N SER A 46 -14.27 -2.59 -2.31
CA SER A 46 -14.19 -1.35 -3.10
C SER A 46 -14.64 -0.13 -2.30
N SER A 47 -15.65 -0.29 -1.46
CA SER A 47 -16.12 0.78 -0.56
C SER A 47 -15.08 1.16 0.48
N LEU A 48 -14.38 0.16 1.08
CA LEU A 48 -13.25 0.40 1.99
C LEU A 48 -12.13 1.16 1.29
N LEU A 49 -11.80 0.74 0.07
CA LEU A 49 -10.76 1.38 -0.71
C LEU A 49 -11.13 2.82 -1.08
N LEU A 50 -12.35 3.07 -1.54
CA LEU A 50 -12.83 4.43 -1.81
C LEU A 50 -12.84 5.29 -0.54
N SER A 51 -13.30 4.74 0.59
CA SER A 51 -13.26 5.41 1.89
C SER A 51 -11.84 5.78 2.33
N PHE A 52 -10.86 4.94 2.00
CA PHE A 52 -9.45 5.22 2.28
C PHE A 52 -8.86 6.30 1.38
N ILE A 53 -9.18 6.29 0.07
CA ILE A 53 -8.59 7.19 -0.92
C ILE A 53 -9.22 8.58 -0.86
N SER A 54 -10.54 8.64 -0.72
CA SER A 54 -11.31 9.90 -0.71
C SER A 54 -10.98 10.76 0.50
N THR A 55 -11.11 12.06 0.34
CA THR A 55 -11.01 13.00 1.47
C THR A 55 -12.25 12.91 2.34
N SER A 56 -12.17 13.41 3.58
CA SER A 56 -13.30 13.41 4.52
C SER A 56 -14.51 14.23 4.03
N GLN A 57 -14.31 15.10 3.04
CA GLN A 57 -15.35 15.98 2.48
C GLN A 57 -16.05 15.36 1.26
N ASP A 58 -15.45 14.35 0.64
CA ASP A 58 -16.06 13.71 -0.53
C ASP A 58 -17.22 12.80 -0.10
N PRO A 59 -18.42 12.91 -0.71
CA PRO A 59 -19.47 11.95 -0.47
C PRO A 59 -19.01 10.57 -0.95
N LEU A 60 -19.31 9.53 -0.16
CA LEU A 60 -19.08 8.16 -0.62
C LEU A 60 -20.11 7.86 -1.70
N GLN A 61 -19.64 7.67 -2.91
CA GLN A 61 -20.47 7.28 -4.04
C GLN A 61 -20.95 5.84 -3.89
N ASP A 62 -22.13 5.54 -4.40
CA ASP A 62 -22.58 4.16 -4.52
C ASP A 62 -21.64 3.40 -5.45
N VAL A 63 -21.12 2.29 -4.95
CA VAL A 63 -20.15 1.48 -5.66
C VAL A 63 -20.87 0.37 -6.41
N SER A 64 -20.80 0.43 -7.73
CA SER A 64 -21.21 -0.71 -8.57
C SER A 64 -20.32 -1.93 -8.29
N PRO A 65 -20.84 -3.16 -8.48
CA PRO A 65 -20.04 -4.36 -8.35
C PRO A 65 -18.78 -4.30 -9.22
N THR A 66 -17.61 -4.61 -8.63
CA THR A 66 -16.34 -4.63 -9.36
C THR A 66 -16.33 -5.80 -10.35
N ILE A 67 -16.01 -5.53 -11.61
CA ILE A 67 -15.82 -6.56 -12.65
C ILE A 67 -14.31 -6.77 -12.84
N GLY A 68 -13.83 -7.97 -12.53
CA GLY A 68 -12.40 -8.28 -12.63
C GLY A 68 -11.57 -7.69 -11.51
N VAL A 69 -10.52 -6.97 -11.83
CA VAL A 69 -9.62 -6.34 -10.87
C VAL A 69 -9.40 -4.88 -11.26
N ASP A 70 -9.63 -3.99 -10.32
CA ASP A 70 -9.28 -2.57 -10.44
C ASP A 70 -8.08 -2.27 -9.53
N PHE A 71 -7.31 -1.26 -9.87
CA PHE A 71 -6.21 -0.84 -8.99
C PHE A 71 -6.27 0.67 -8.75
N LYS A 72 -5.96 1.03 -7.52
CA LYS A 72 -5.93 2.42 -7.09
C LYS A 72 -4.58 2.74 -6.47
N MET A 73 -4.18 4.00 -6.55
CA MET A 73 -2.93 4.46 -5.97
C MET A 73 -3.19 5.52 -4.90
N LYS A 74 -2.50 5.40 -3.78
CA LYS A 74 -2.50 6.39 -2.70
C LYS A 74 -1.06 6.71 -2.30
N MET A 75 -0.76 8.00 -2.19
CA MET A 75 0.49 8.47 -1.61
C MET A 75 0.28 8.72 -0.12
N LEU A 76 1.17 8.20 0.71
CA LEU A 76 1.19 8.40 2.15
C LEU A 76 2.56 8.90 2.58
N THR A 77 2.59 9.69 3.65
CA THR A 77 3.82 10.00 4.36
C THR A 77 3.70 9.44 5.78
N ILE A 78 4.56 8.50 6.12
CA ILE A 78 4.60 7.83 7.42
C ILE A 78 6.03 7.91 7.92
N GLU A 79 6.24 8.46 9.13
CA GLU A 79 7.57 8.63 9.74
C GLU A 79 8.60 9.29 8.80
N GLY A 80 8.16 10.32 8.07
CA GLY A 80 9.00 11.03 7.11
C GLY A 80 9.29 10.28 5.81
N LYS A 81 8.89 9.02 5.68
CA LYS A 81 9.03 8.20 4.47
C LYS A 81 7.81 8.38 3.57
N ARG A 82 8.03 8.60 2.28
CA ARG A 82 6.95 8.73 1.28
C ARG A 82 6.68 7.38 0.65
N LEU A 83 5.47 6.89 0.81
CA LEU A 83 5.02 5.58 0.36
C LEU A 83 4.06 5.75 -0.81
N LYS A 84 4.24 4.96 -1.85
CA LYS A 84 3.26 4.73 -2.90
C LYS A 84 2.58 3.41 -2.67
N LEU A 85 1.33 3.42 -2.24
CA LEU A 85 0.52 2.21 -2.16
C LEU A 85 -0.17 1.97 -3.50
N THR A 86 0.02 0.81 -4.08
CA THR A 86 -0.75 0.32 -5.23
C THR A 86 -1.68 -0.76 -4.71
N ILE A 87 -2.97 -0.45 -4.65
CA ILE A 87 -3.98 -1.30 -4.02
C ILE A 87 -4.81 -1.97 -5.11
N TRP A 88 -4.85 -3.29 -5.07
CA TRP A 88 -5.54 -4.14 -6.03
C TRP A 88 -6.88 -4.54 -5.43
N ASP A 89 -7.96 -3.95 -5.98
CA ASP A 89 -9.33 -4.25 -5.61
C ASP A 89 -9.85 -5.39 -6.47
N THR A 90 -10.18 -6.50 -5.85
CA THR A 90 -10.62 -7.70 -6.56
C THR A 90 -12.14 -7.80 -6.54
N ALA A 91 -12.73 -8.22 -7.66
CA ALA A 91 -14.12 -8.68 -7.66
C ALA A 91 -14.21 -9.89 -6.72
N GLY A 92 -15.12 -9.85 -5.76
CA GLY A 92 -15.39 -10.97 -4.85
C GLY A 92 -16.20 -12.07 -5.53
N GLN A 93 -15.80 -12.48 -6.71
CA GLN A 93 -16.52 -13.47 -7.52
C GLN A 93 -16.01 -14.88 -7.22
N GLU A 94 -16.19 -15.33 -5.98
CA GLU A 94 -15.99 -16.72 -5.58
C GLU A 94 -16.77 -17.72 -6.46
N ARG A 95 -17.80 -17.26 -7.17
CA ARG A 95 -18.62 -18.06 -8.06
C ARG A 95 -18.02 -18.33 -9.44
N PHE A 96 -16.97 -17.60 -9.84
CA PHE A 96 -16.38 -17.67 -11.18
C PHE A 96 -14.93 -18.17 -11.20
N GLY A 97 -14.48 -18.77 -10.13
CA GLY A 97 -13.13 -19.32 -10.01
C GLY A 97 -12.21 -18.45 -9.15
N THR A 98 -11.19 -19.10 -8.64
CA THR A 98 -10.13 -18.51 -7.83
C THR A 98 -9.52 -17.31 -8.53
N LEU A 99 -9.22 -16.26 -7.78
CA LEU A 99 -8.37 -15.18 -8.25
C LEU A 99 -7.12 -15.78 -8.88
N THR A 100 -6.76 -15.30 -10.05
CA THR A 100 -5.55 -15.78 -10.72
C THR A 100 -4.37 -15.62 -9.75
N SER A 101 -3.62 -16.68 -9.52
CA SER A 101 -2.45 -16.72 -8.60
C SER A 101 -1.47 -15.55 -8.82
N SER A 102 -1.47 -14.99 -10.03
CA SER A 102 -0.68 -13.80 -10.38
C SER A 102 -0.97 -12.56 -9.55
N TYR A 103 -2.18 -12.42 -8.99
CA TYR A 103 -2.53 -11.27 -8.16
C TYR A 103 -1.87 -11.33 -6.78
N TYR A 104 -1.69 -12.53 -6.22
CA TYR A 104 -1.00 -12.74 -4.94
C TYR A 104 0.49 -12.49 -5.04
N ARG A 105 1.06 -12.69 -6.22
CA ARG A 105 2.50 -12.59 -6.44
C ARG A 105 3.05 -11.22 -6.11
N GLY A 106 4.05 -11.18 -5.23
CA GLY A 106 4.75 -9.97 -4.84
C GLY A 106 3.90 -8.99 -4.02
N ALA A 107 2.80 -9.43 -3.41
CA ALA A 107 2.05 -8.63 -2.46
C ALA A 107 2.91 -8.39 -1.20
N HIS A 108 2.98 -7.15 -0.75
CA HIS A 108 3.63 -6.75 0.48
C HIS A 108 2.64 -6.78 1.65
N GLY A 109 1.36 -6.56 1.36
CA GLY A 109 0.27 -6.66 2.31
C GLY A 109 -0.98 -7.24 1.67
N ILE A 110 -1.78 -7.96 2.47
CA ILE A 110 -3.07 -8.53 2.07
C ILE A 110 -4.12 -8.15 3.11
N ILE A 111 -5.24 -7.62 2.66
CA ILE A 111 -6.40 -7.28 3.47
C ILE A 111 -7.50 -8.29 3.16
N LEU A 112 -7.84 -9.11 4.16
CA LEU A 112 -8.92 -10.10 4.10
C LEU A 112 -10.18 -9.47 4.70
N VAL A 113 -11.24 -9.33 3.92
CA VAL A 113 -12.44 -8.58 4.31
C VAL A 113 -13.66 -9.50 4.41
N TYR A 114 -14.37 -9.44 5.54
CA TYR A 114 -15.69 -10.03 5.71
C TYR A 114 -16.72 -8.98 6.14
N ASP A 115 -17.98 -9.30 6.03
CA ASP A 115 -19.12 -8.48 6.46
C ASP A 115 -19.60 -8.98 7.84
N VAL A 116 -19.51 -8.14 8.87
CA VAL A 116 -19.91 -8.51 10.24
C VAL A 116 -21.36 -8.94 10.34
N THR A 117 -22.21 -8.54 9.36
CA THR A 117 -23.64 -8.90 9.32
C THR A 117 -23.93 -10.19 8.56
N ARG A 118 -22.91 -10.79 7.90
CA ARG A 118 -23.08 -12.00 7.09
C ARG A 118 -22.09 -13.08 7.50
N ARG A 119 -22.56 -14.03 8.33
CA ARG A 119 -21.77 -15.17 8.85
C ARG A 119 -21.04 -15.94 7.75
N GLU A 120 -21.70 -16.18 6.62
CA GLU A 120 -21.14 -16.92 5.50
C GLU A 120 -19.81 -16.33 5.01
N THR A 121 -19.71 -15.00 4.91
CA THR A 121 -18.49 -14.33 4.46
C THR A 121 -17.30 -14.49 5.41
N PHE A 122 -17.58 -14.66 6.70
CA PHE A 122 -16.59 -14.97 7.71
C PHE A 122 -16.12 -16.42 7.61
N THR A 123 -17.04 -17.38 7.40
CA THR A 123 -16.72 -18.79 7.17
C THR A 123 -15.88 -18.96 5.92
N ASN A 124 -16.30 -18.37 4.79
CA ASN A 124 -15.58 -18.42 3.52
C ASN A 124 -14.18 -17.82 3.63
N LEU A 125 -14.01 -16.80 4.48
CA LEU A 125 -12.70 -16.19 4.70
C LEU A 125 -11.70 -17.19 5.30
N SER A 126 -12.13 -18.01 6.25
CA SER A 126 -11.30 -19.07 6.86
C SER A 126 -11.08 -20.24 5.91
N GLU A 127 -12.11 -20.67 5.18
CA GLU A 127 -12.08 -21.91 4.40
C GLU A 127 -11.51 -21.72 2.99
N ILE A 128 -11.70 -20.55 2.40
CA ILE A 128 -11.31 -20.26 1.01
C ILE A 128 -10.16 -19.25 0.97
N TRP A 129 -10.41 -18.02 1.41
CA TRP A 129 -9.49 -16.91 1.18
C TRP A 129 -8.15 -17.04 1.93
N ALA A 130 -8.17 -17.52 3.18
CA ALA A 130 -6.95 -17.74 3.94
C ALA A 130 -6.09 -18.84 3.29
N ARG A 131 -6.72 -19.91 2.78
CA ARG A 131 -6.01 -20.97 2.05
C ARG A 131 -5.43 -20.50 0.72
N GLU A 132 -6.13 -19.63 -0.01
CA GLU A 132 -5.58 -19.04 -1.23
C GLU A 132 -4.34 -18.19 -0.94
N VAL A 133 -4.35 -17.42 0.15
CA VAL A 133 -3.17 -16.66 0.59
C VAL A 133 -2.00 -17.59 0.88
N GLU A 134 -2.23 -18.70 1.59
CA GLU A 134 -1.20 -19.69 1.90
C GLU A 134 -0.62 -20.36 0.66
N LEU A 135 -1.48 -20.66 -0.32
CA LEU A 135 -1.07 -21.35 -1.55
C LEU A 135 -0.35 -20.45 -2.56
N TYR A 136 -0.78 -19.19 -2.68
CA TYR A 136 -0.38 -18.32 -3.79
C TYR A 136 0.49 -17.13 -3.39
N SER A 137 0.57 -16.79 -2.09
CA SER A 137 1.48 -15.74 -1.65
C SER A 137 2.93 -16.17 -1.83
N THR A 138 3.68 -15.43 -2.62
CA THR A 138 5.10 -15.71 -2.89
C THR A 138 6.04 -15.01 -1.92
N ASN A 139 5.50 -14.21 -1.02
CA ASN A 139 6.27 -13.45 -0.05
C ASN A 139 5.97 -13.96 1.37
N PRO A 140 6.90 -14.66 2.02
CA PRO A 140 6.67 -15.22 3.36
C PRO A 140 6.47 -14.14 4.43
N ASP A 141 7.04 -12.95 4.21
CA ASP A 141 6.93 -11.81 5.13
C ASP A 141 5.68 -10.96 4.90
N CYS A 142 4.81 -11.34 3.93
CA CYS A 142 3.62 -10.58 3.59
C CYS A 142 2.77 -10.27 4.84
N VAL A 143 2.50 -9.00 5.08
CA VAL A 143 1.69 -8.57 6.23
C VAL A 143 0.22 -8.79 5.91
N LYS A 144 -0.49 -9.47 6.82
CA LYS A 144 -1.92 -9.77 6.66
C LYS A 144 -2.76 -8.99 7.67
N ILE A 145 -3.88 -8.45 7.21
CA ILE A 145 -4.91 -7.86 8.08
C ILE A 145 -6.25 -8.53 7.80
N LEU A 146 -6.94 -8.90 8.87
CA LEU A 146 -8.33 -9.32 8.86
C LEU A 146 -9.22 -8.11 9.19
N VAL A 147 -10.19 -7.83 8.33
CA VAL A 147 -11.11 -6.69 8.48
C VAL A 147 -12.56 -7.17 8.54
N GLY A 148 -13.21 -6.99 9.70
CA GLY A 148 -14.67 -7.04 9.83
C GLY A 148 -15.27 -5.70 9.39
N ASN A 149 -15.90 -5.65 8.23
CA ASN A 149 -16.49 -4.43 7.69
C ASN A 149 -17.98 -4.33 7.99
N LYS A 150 -18.52 -3.11 7.87
CA LYS A 150 -19.93 -2.73 8.08
C LYS A 150 -20.36 -2.70 9.54
N VAL A 151 -19.45 -2.35 10.45
CA VAL A 151 -19.78 -2.20 11.90
C VAL A 151 -20.81 -1.11 12.19
N ASP A 152 -21.12 -0.23 11.22
CA ASP A 152 -22.24 0.70 11.29
C ASP A 152 -23.61 0.01 11.31
N ARG A 153 -23.67 -1.29 10.99
CA ARG A 153 -24.87 -2.13 11.03
C ARG A 153 -24.88 -3.10 12.22
N ASP A 154 -24.47 -2.63 13.37
CA ASP A 154 -24.27 -3.47 14.56
C ASP A 154 -25.50 -4.24 15.01
N VAL A 155 -26.69 -3.68 14.80
CA VAL A 155 -27.97 -4.35 15.10
C VAL A 155 -28.17 -5.65 14.29
N GLU A 156 -27.52 -5.76 13.14
CA GLU A 156 -27.58 -6.93 12.25
C GLU A 156 -26.35 -7.83 12.41
N ARG A 157 -25.52 -7.60 13.42
CA ARG A 157 -24.26 -8.32 13.62
C ARG A 157 -24.51 -9.84 13.74
N ALA A 158 -23.80 -10.60 12.95
CA ALA A 158 -23.81 -12.06 12.92
C ALA A 158 -22.45 -12.66 13.34
N VAL A 159 -21.38 -11.86 13.40
CA VAL A 159 -20.02 -12.27 13.81
C VAL A 159 -19.56 -11.36 14.94
N THR A 160 -19.12 -11.94 16.05
CA THR A 160 -18.63 -11.16 17.20
C THR A 160 -17.19 -10.68 16.98
N VAL A 161 -16.80 -9.69 17.77
CA VAL A 161 -15.41 -9.17 17.78
C VAL A 161 -14.43 -10.27 18.18
N GLU A 162 -14.79 -11.06 19.20
CA GLU A 162 -13.97 -12.16 19.74
C GLU A 162 -13.70 -13.24 18.69
N GLU A 163 -14.71 -13.59 17.89
CA GLU A 163 -14.54 -14.52 16.79
C GLU A 163 -13.57 -13.97 15.72
N GLY A 164 -13.71 -12.69 15.37
CA GLY A 164 -12.81 -12.01 14.46
C GLY A 164 -11.36 -12.00 14.97
N MET A 165 -11.17 -11.65 16.24
CA MET A 165 -9.86 -11.67 16.90
C MET A 165 -9.24 -13.07 16.95
N ALA A 166 -10.05 -14.10 17.26
CA ALA A 166 -9.59 -15.48 17.29
C ALA A 166 -9.13 -15.96 15.92
N LEU A 167 -9.88 -15.63 14.86
CA LEU A 167 -9.50 -15.96 13.48
C LEU A 167 -8.24 -15.23 13.05
N ALA A 168 -8.12 -13.94 13.35
CA ALA A 168 -6.93 -13.16 13.07
C ALA A 168 -5.68 -13.75 13.74
N LYS A 169 -5.79 -14.12 15.00
CA LYS A 169 -4.72 -14.79 15.75
C LYS A 169 -4.32 -16.13 15.10
N LYS A 170 -5.30 -16.93 14.68
CA LYS A 170 -5.07 -18.23 14.03
C LYS A 170 -4.23 -18.09 12.74
N HIS A 171 -4.44 -17.04 11.95
CA HIS A 171 -3.77 -16.82 10.66
C HIS A 171 -2.62 -15.80 10.71
N ASP A 172 -2.18 -15.40 11.91
CA ASP A 172 -1.15 -14.37 12.12
C ASP A 172 -1.47 -13.08 11.35
N CYS A 173 -2.68 -12.57 11.56
CA CYS A 173 -3.19 -11.32 10.98
C CYS A 173 -3.32 -10.24 12.05
N LEU A 174 -3.11 -8.98 11.69
CA LEU A 174 -3.68 -7.86 12.44
C LEU A 174 -5.21 -7.91 12.32
N PHE A 175 -5.92 -7.38 13.32
CA PHE A 175 -7.38 -7.35 13.32
C PHE A 175 -7.93 -5.94 13.40
N TYR A 176 -8.90 -5.64 12.55
CA TYR A 176 -9.64 -4.39 12.55
C TYR A 176 -11.13 -4.62 12.31
N GLU A 177 -11.96 -3.89 13.02
CA GLU A 177 -13.34 -3.68 12.63
C GLU A 177 -13.48 -2.27 12.03
N CYS A 178 -14.06 -2.21 10.84
CA CYS A 178 -14.17 -0.98 10.04
C CYS A 178 -15.60 -0.74 9.57
N SER A 179 -15.91 0.51 9.29
CA SER A 179 -17.04 0.88 8.47
C SER A 179 -16.57 1.72 7.28
N ALA A 180 -16.72 1.19 6.08
CA ALA A 180 -16.48 1.97 4.86
C ALA A 180 -17.44 3.17 4.79
N ARG A 181 -18.67 3.02 5.27
CA ARG A 181 -19.73 4.04 5.22
C ARG A 181 -19.43 5.21 6.15
N THR A 182 -19.09 4.95 7.41
CA THR A 182 -18.79 5.99 8.41
C THR A 182 -17.32 6.37 8.43
N ARG A 183 -16.47 5.68 7.67
CA ARG A 183 -15.00 5.80 7.63
C ARG A 183 -14.31 5.37 8.93
N ALA A 184 -15.04 4.77 9.87
CA ALA A 184 -14.50 4.32 11.14
C ALA A 184 -13.35 3.32 10.91
N ASN A 185 -12.21 3.55 11.53
CA ASN A 185 -10.98 2.76 11.54
C ASN A 185 -10.33 2.53 10.16
N VAL A 186 -10.90 3.01 9.05
CA VAL A 186 -10.38 2.73 7.70
C VAL A 186 -8.98 3.30 7.52
N GLN A 187 -8.78 4.58 7.84
CA GLN A 187 -7.45 5.22 7.71
C GLN A 187 -6.40 4.55 8.61
N GLN A 188 -6.79 4.20 9.85
CA GLN A 188 -5.89 3.54 10.79
C GLN A 188 -5.48 2.15 10.33
N CYS A 189 -6.42 1.36 9.80
CA CYS A 189 -6.15 0.03 9.25
C CYS A 189 -5.06 0.06 8.16
N PHE A 190 -5.19 0.95 7.19
CA PHE A 190 -4.19 1.08 6.11
C PHE A 190 -2.86 1.67 6.59
N LYS A 191 -2.90 2.57 7.57
CA LYS A 191 -1.69 3.14 8.18
C LYS A 191 -0.91 2.07 8.91
N ASP A 192 -1.55 1.25 9.74
CA ASP A 192 -0.88 0.23 10.53
C ASP A 192 -0.40 -0.94 9.67
N LEU A 193 -1.13 -1.29 8.60
CA LEU A 193 -0.62 -2.17 7.56
C LEU A 193 0.71 -1.64 6.99
N SER A 194 0.73 -0.36 6.62
CA SER A 194 1.91 0.27 6.03
C SER A 194 3.08 0.35 7.00
N LEU A 195 2.83 0.64 8.28
CA LEU A 195 3.84 0.61 9.34
C LEU A 195 4.43 -0.79 9.51
N LYS A 196 3.58 -1.81 9.60
CA LYS A 196 4.03 -3.20 9.72
C LYS A 196 4.85 -3.66 8.52
N ILE A 197 4.55 -3.19 7.31
CA ILE A 197 5.36 -3.46 6.13
C ILE A 197 6.74 -2.76 6.25
N LEU A 198 6.78 -1.52 6.74
CA LEU A 198 8.02 -0.78 6.96
C LEU A 198 8.91 -1.42 8.03
N ASP A 199 8.34 -2.12 9.01
CA ASP A 199 9.05 -2.85 10.07
C ASP A 199 9.68 -4.16 9.59
N LYS A 200 9.33 -4.65 8.38
CA LYS A 200 9.87 -5.89 7.81
C LYS A 200 11.02 -5.58 6.84
N PRO A 201 12.29 -5.84 7.20
CA PRO A 201 13.45 -5.48 6.35
C PRO A 201 13.35 -6.05 4.93
N GLY A 202 12.93 -7.31 4.76
CA GLY A 202 12.78 -7.93 3.44
C GLY A 202 11.73 -7.24 2.56
N LEU A 203 10.59 -6.80 3.13
CA LEU A 203 9.56 -6.04 2.42
C LEU A 203 10.02 -4.62 2.10
N LEU A 204 10.72 -4.00 3.04
CA LEU A 204 11.27 -2.66 2.87
C LEU A 204 12.26 -2.63 1.68
N GLU A 205 13.14 -3.62 1.59
CA GLU A 205 14.11 -3.75 0.51
C GLU A 205 13.42 -3.96 -0.84
N GLN A 206 12.45 -4.87 -0.92
CA GLN A 206 11.64 -5.13 -2.11
C GLN A 206 10.82 -3.89 -2.55
N GLY A 207 10.34 -3.09 -1.60
CA GLY A 207 9.58 -1.87 -1.85
C GLY A 207 10.46 -0.67 -2.23
N SER A 208 11.75 -0.68 -1.90
CA SER A 208 12.65 0.46 -2.07
C SER A 208 12.85 0.82 -3.54
N VAL A 209 12.65 2.09 -3.85
CA VAL A 209 12.87 2.64 -5.20
C VAL A 209 14.36 2.75 -5.52
N LEU A 210 15.18 3.03 -4.52
CA LEU A 210 16.62 3.15 -4.68
C LEU A 210 17.24 1.80 -5.05
N VAL A 211 16.88 0.73 -4.32
CA VAL A 211 17.34 -0.63 -4.61
C VAL A 211 16.91 -1.07 -6.02
N LYS A 212 15.64 -0.85 -6.38
CA LYS A 212 15.15 -1.16 -7.74
C LYS A 212 15.92 -0.42 -8.83
N ARG A 213 16.24 0.86 -8.63
CA ARG A 213 17.05 1.65 -9.58
C ARG A 213 18.47 1.13 -9.69
N GLN A 214 19.08 0.72 -8.59
CA GLN A 214 20.44 0.17 -8.57
C GLN A 214 20.50 -1.15 -9.33
N ILE A 215 19.58 -2.08 -9.06
CA ILE A 215 19.46 -3.37 -9.77
C ILE A 215 19.26 -3.17 -11.27
N LEU A 216 18.43 -2.19 -11.68
CA LEU A 216 18.22 -1.89 -13.10
C LEU A 216 19.49 -1.37 -13.77
N LYS A 217 20.26 -0.49 -13.11
CA LYS A 217 21.54 0.02 -13.63
C LYS A 217 22.56 -1.12 -13.78
N GLU A 218 22.68 -2.01 -12.80
CA GLU A 218 23.59 -3.16 -12.86
C GLU A 218 23.22 -4.13 -13.99
N LYS A 219 21.92 -4.38 -14.20
CA LYS A 219 21.44 -5.19 -15.33
C LYS A 219 21.75 -4.56 -16.67
N GLN A 220 21.57 -3.24 -16.82
CA GLN A 220 21.91 -2.52 -18.06
C GLN A 220 23.41 -2.55 -18.33
N LEU A 221 24.25 -2.38 -17.32
CA LEU A 221 25.70 -2.48 -17.44
C LEU A 221 26.17 -3.87 -17.84
N SER A 222 25.55 -4.92 -17.26
CA SER A 222 25.88 -6.32 -17.61
C SER A 222 25.45 -6.70 -19.01
N MET A 223 24.31 -6.18 -19.48
CA MET A 223 23.86 -6.38 -20.87
C MET A 223 24.80 -5.69 -21.86
N LYS A 224 25.25 -4.47 -21.56
CA LYS A 224 26.19 -3.72 -22.39
C LYS A 224 27.54 -4.44 -22.53
N LYS A 225 28.08 -4.94 -21.41
CA LYS A 225 29.31 -5.73 -21.43
C LYS A 225 29.23 -7.03 -22.27
N ARG A 226 28.03 -7.66 -22.32
CA ARG A 226 27.80 -8.85 -23.15
C ARG A 226 27.71 -8.50 -24.64
N SER A 227 27.15 -7.36 -25.01
CA SER A 227 27.11 -6.92 -26.41
C SER A 227 28.51 -6.56 -26.92
N ASP A 228 29.34 -5.92 -26.11
CA ASP A 228 30.68 -5.52 -26.49
C ASP A 228 31.65 -6.72 -26.67
N ASN A 229 31.41 -7.84 -25.94
CA ASN A 229 32.19 -9.07 -26.07
C ASN A 229 31.75 -9.98 -27.25
N CYS A 230 30.62 -9.72 -27.90
CA CYS A 230 30.16 -10.48 -29.06
C CYS A 230 30.64 -9.88 -30.40
N CYS A 231 31.31 -8.74 -30.38
CA CYS A 231 31.81 -8.06 -31.58
C CYS A 231 33.34 -8.07 -31.69
N SER A 232 34.01 -8.98 -30.97
CA SER A 232 35.47 -9.20 -31.07
C SER A 232 35.80 -10.53 -31.64
#